data_d699dda3f531ce2aaea32a873550e1f5
#
_entry.id   d699dda3f531ce2aaea32a873550e1f5
#
_cell.length_a   1.000
_cell.length_b   1.000
_cell.length_c   1.000
_cell.angle_alpha   90.00
_cell.angle_beta   90.00
_cell.angle_gamma   90.00
#
_symmetry.space_group_name_H-M   'P 1'
#
loop_
_entity.id
_entity.type
_entity.pdbx_description
1 polymer ?
#
loop_
_entity_poly.entity_id
_entity_poly.type
_entity_poly.pdbx_seq_one_letter_code
_entity_poly.pdbx_strand_id
1 'polypeptide(L)'
;MLQLQLIKQAALAEGFAACGVARATRVSAAREHELRQLLAEGCHGDMTYLANHVELKLDPRRLVEGAQTVVSVAANYYPGDWEAEVGAEAGAAHCGQDENAENARFHRCNALRLSRYAYGTDYHEVVKQMLRGMMQRLGLTEGKDGRAFVDTAPIDEKYWAEQCGLGWRGRNSQLVMPGMGSYYFLGELVLTQPVDAYDEKGQNRCGTCRSCLDACPMHALRGDGTLDARRCLSYLTIEQRGNIPAEA
;
A
#
# COMPACT_ATOMS: atom_id res chain seq x y z
N MET A 1 6.72 11.35 26.34
CA MET A 1 5.41 11.16 25.69
C MET A 1 5.33 12.12 24.52
N LEU A 2 5.09 11.62 23.33
CA LEU A 2 4.96 12.43 22.12
C LEU A 2 3.55 13.04 22.03
N GLN A 3 3.42 14.12 21.27
CA GLN A 3 2.12 14.73 20.99
C GLN A 3 1.65 14.31 19.59
N LEU A 4 0.41 13.82 19.49
CA LEU A 4 -0.21 13.42 18.22
C LEU A 4 -0.11 14.52 17.17
N GLN A 5 -0.39 15.77 17.57
CA GLN A 5 -0.37 16.92 16.66
C GLN A 5 1.02 17.18 16.09
N LEU A 6 2.08 17.02 16.88
CA LEU A 6 3.46 17.19 16.40
C LEU A 6 3.84 16.10 15.40
N ILE A 7 3.39 14.85 15.63
CA ILE A 7 3.61 13.74 14.70
C ILE A 7 2.97 14.06 13.34
N LYS A 8 1.70 14.48 13.34
CA LYS A 8 0.98 14.85 12.10
C LYS A 8 1.62 16.04 11.38
N GLN A 9 2.08 17.04 12.12
CA GLN A 9 2.80 18.19 11.54
C GLN A 9 4.15 17.77 10.92
N ALA A 10 4.90 16.90 11.60
CA ALA A 10 6.16 16.39 11.07
C ALA A 10 5.94 15.59 9.78
N ALA A 11 4.89 14.75 9.71
CA ALA A 11 4.54 14.01 8.51
C ALA A 11 4.19 14.95 7.33
N LEU A 12 3.35 15.95 7.58
CA LEU A 12 2.98 16.94 6.56
C LEU A 12 4.21 17.73 6.07
N ALA A 13 5.12 18.10 6.97
CA ALA A 13 6.34 18.84 6.64
C ALA A 13 7.34 18.02 5.81
N GLU A 14 7.27 16.69 5.88
CA GLU A 14 8.01 15.77 5.00
C GLU A 14 7.29 15.45 3.68
N GLY A 15 6.08 15.96 3.47
CA GLY A 15 5.32 15.80 2.22
C GLY A 15 4.38 14.58 2.20
N PHE A 16 4.13 13.93 3.34
CA PHE A 16 3.12 12.88 3.39
C PHE A 16 1.71 13.46 3.23
N ALA A 17 0.88 12.77 2.46
CA ALA A 17 -0.50 13.17 2.21
C ALA A 17 -1.42 12.86 3.40
N ALA A 18 -1.10 11.85 4.20
CA ALA A 18 -1.83 11.48 5.40
C ALA A 18 -0.90 10.85 6.44
N CYS A 19 -1.28 10.99 7.71
CA CYS A 19 -0.60 10.42 8.85
C CYS A 19 -1.62 10.09 9.95
N GLY A 20 -1.46 8.93 10.56
CA GLY A 20 -2.24 8.50 11.71
C GLY A 20 -1.42 7.68 12.68
N VAL A 21 -1.95 7.50 13.88
CA VAL A 21 -1.21 6.92 15.01
C VAL A 21 -2.09 5.92 15.75
N ALA A 22 -1.56 4.72 15.98
CA ALA A 22 -2.22 3.67 16.76
C ALA A 22 -1.30 3.11 17.86
N ARG A 23 -1.88 2.42 18.85
CA ARG A 23 -1.11 1.69 19.85
C ARG A 23 -0.44 0.48 19.20
N ALA A 24 0.83 0.25 19.52
CA ALA A 24 1.53 -0.97 19.13
C ALA A 24 1.01 -2.16 19.94
N THR A 25 0.16 -2.95 19.33
CA THR A 25 -0.42 -4.17 19.93
C THR A 25 -0.28 -5.34 18.95
N ARG A 26 -0.52 -6.56 19.40
CA ARG A 26 -0.76 -7.66 18.46
C ARG A 26 -1.98 -7.34 17.61
N VAL A 27 -1.95 -7.71 16.35
CA VAL A 27 -3.10 -7.56 15.45
C VAL A 27 -4.34 -8.28 16.02
N SER A 28 -5.51 -7.89 15.58
CA SER A 28 -6.76 -8.54 16.04
C SER A 28 -6.78 -10.03 15.71
N ALA A 29 -7.48 -10.82 16.54
CA ALA A 29 -7.64 -12.26 16.30
C ALA A 29 -8.25 -12.57 14.93
N ALA A 30 -9.17 -11.71 14.45
CA ALA A 30 -9.76 -11.84 13.13
C ALA A 30 -8.70 -11.67 12.02
N ARG A 31 -7.80 -10.68 12.14
CA ARG A 31 -6.72 -10.48 11.17
C ARG A 31 -5.70 -11.60 11.20
N GLU A 32 -5.35 -12.08 12.39
CA GLU A 32 -4.45 -13.24 12.52
C GLU A 32 -5.05 -14.47 11.87
N HIS A 33 -6.31 -14.77 12.12
CA HIS A 33 -7.02 -15.90 11.52
C HIS A 33 -7.02 -15.79 9.98
N GLU A 34 -7.39 -14.63 9.45
CA GLU A 34 -7.41 -14.35 8.01
C GLU A 34 -6.04 -14.59 7.37
N LEU A 35 -4.96 -14.03 7.94
CA LEU A 35 -3.61 -14.22 7.41
C LEU A 35 -3.19 -15.69 7.40
N ARG A 36 -3.43 -16.41 8.50
CA ARG A 36 -3.09 -17.83 8.61
C ARG A 36 -3.90 -18.68 7.64
N GLN A 37 -5.17 -18.37 7.44
CA GLN A 37 -6.04 -19.05 6.48
C GLN A 37 -5.54 -18.83 5.04
N LEU A 38 -5.24 -17.61 4.63
CA LEU A 38 -4.70 -17.30 3.30
C LEU A 38 -3.40 -18.06 3.00
N LEU A 39 -2.53 -18.17 3.99
CA LEU A 39 -1.28 -18.93 3.87
C LEU A 39 -1.56 -20.44 3.79
N ALA A 40 -2.46 -20.97 4.60
CA ALA A 40 -2.84 -22.39 4.58
C ALA A 40 -3.51 -22.80 3.25
N GLU A 41 -4.29 -21.91 2.65
CA GLU A 41 -4.93 -22.10 1.34
C GLU A 41 -3.96 -21.91 0.16
N GLY A 42 -2.71 -21.49 0.41
CA GLY A 42 -1.71 -21.23 -0.62
C GLY A 42 -2.03 -20.01 -1.50
N CYS A 43 -2.91 -19.10 -1.02
CA CYS A 43 -3.30 -17.90 -1.75
C CYS A 43 -2.15 -16.92 -2.04
N HIS A 44 -1.00 -17.10 -1.42
CA HIS A 44 0.22 -16.32 -1.66
C HIS A 44 1.03 -16.79 -2.88
N GLY A 45 0.65 -17.89 -3.53
CA GLY A 45 1.41 -18.45 -4.66
C GLY A 45 2.86 -18.76 -4.27
N ASP A 46 3.81 -18.42 -5.14
CA ASP A 46 5.25 -18.64 -4.92
C ASP A 46 5.92 -17.58 -4.02
N MET A 47 5.16 -16.60 -3.53
CA MET A 47 5.67 -15.56 -2.62
C MET A 47 5.91 -16.11 -1.21
N THR A 48 6.85 -17.05 -1.07
CA THR A 48 7.16 -17.74 0.20
C THR A 48 7.59 -16.78 1.31
N TYR A 49 8.11 -15.59 0.96
CA TYR A 49 8.43 -14.54 1.90
C TYR A 49 7.21 -14.03 2.69
N LEU A 50 6.00 -14.17 2.15
CA LEU A 50 4.77 -13.85 2.89
C LEU A 50 4.49 -14.83 4.03
N ALA A 51 4.90 -16.08 3.90
CA ALA A 51 4.81 -17.10 4.94
C ALA A 51 5.96 -17.00 5.96
N ASN A 52 7.05 -16.28 5.61
CA ASN A 52 8.16 -16.07 6.52
C ASN A 52 7.80 -15.02 7.56
N HIS A 53 8.32 -15.19 8.78
CA HIS A 53 8.20 -14.19 9.85
C HIS A 53 6.76 -13.78 10.19
N VAL A 54 5.79 -14.68 10.08
CA VAL A 54 4.36 -14.41 10.39
C VAL A 54 4.21 -13.77 11.77
N GLU A 55 4.92 -14.26 12.79
CA GLU A 55 4.83 -13.71 14.13
C GLU A 55 5.33 -12.26 14.25
N LEU A 56 6.24 -11.84 13.38
CA LEU A 56 6.68 -10.43 13.31
C LEU A 56 5.59 -9.56 12.65
N LYS A 57 4.91 -10.06 11.61
CA LYS A 57 3.77 -9.38 10.98
C LYS A 57 2.60 -9.19 11.93
N LEU A 58 2.39 -10.15 12.83
CA LEU A 58 1.30 -10.14 13.78
C LEU A 58 1.53 -9.23 15.00
N ASP A 59 2.78 -8.86 15.29
CA ASP A 59 3.08 -8.07 16.47
C ASP A 59 4.29 -7.14 16.27
N PRO A 60 4.07 -5.83 16.06
CA PRO A 60 5.14 -4.86 15.84
C PRO A 60 6.11 -4.73 17.02
N ARG A 61 5.71 -5.15 18.24
CA ARG A 61 6.58 -5.16 19.42
C ARG A 61 7.69 -6.19 19.31
N ARG A 62 7.57 -7.14 18.37
CA ARG A 62 8.63 -8.10 18.02
C ARG A 62 9.61 -7.54 16.97
N LEU A 63 9.21 -6.49 16.26
CA LEU A 63 10.09 -5.77 15.33
C LEU A 63 10.95 -4.74 16.04
N VAL A 64 10.37 -4.10 17.06
CA VAL A 64 11.02 -3.10 17.90
C VAL A 64 10.70 -3.41 19.35
N GLU A 65 11.72 -3.78 20.12
CA GLU A 65 11.56 -4.07 21.55
C GLU A 65 11.09 -2.82 22.29
N GLY A 66 10.11 -2.97 23.15
CA GLY A 66 9.52 -1.85 23.89
C GLY A 66 8.59 -0.96 23.06
N ALA A 67 8.21 -1.35 21.84
CA ALA A 67 7.30 -0.57 21.00
C ALA A 67 5.96 -0.31 21.70
N GLN A 68 5.53 0.95 21.68
CA GLN A 68 4.26 1.41 22.23
C GLN A 68 3.35 2.06 21.20
N THR A 69 3.93 2.53 20.07
CA THR A 69 3.22 3.31 19.06
C THR A 69 3.58 2.83 17.66
N VAL A 70 2.57 2.73 16.81
CA VAL A 70 2.72 2.63 15.35
C VAL A 70 2.19 3.91 14.75
N VAL A 71 3.01 4.57 13.96
CA VAL A 71 2.61 5.70 13.10
C VAL A 71 2.56 5.17 11.69
N SER A 72 1.44 5.31 10.99
CA SER A 72 1.34 4.99 9.57
C SER A 72 1.18 6.27 8.76
N VAL A 73 1.86 6.33 7.63
CA VAL A 73 1.85 7.47 6.70
C VAL A 73 1.54 7.02 5.29
N ALA A 74 1.04 7.94 4.48
CA ALA A 74 0.75 7.69 3.07
C ALA A 74 1.41 8.76 2.19
N ALA A 75 2.23 8.33 1.23
CA ALA A 75 2.82 9.18 0.20
C ALA A 75 2.10 8.97 -1.12
N ASN A 76 1.54 10.03 -1.70
CA ASN A 76 0.82 9.96 -2.96
C ASN A 76 1.80 9.78 -4.13
N TYR A 77 1.55 8.78 -4.99
CA TYR A 77 2.28 8.59 -6.24
C TYR A 77 1.45 8.85 -7.51
N TYR A 78 0.25 9.42 -7.35
CA TYR A 78 -0.57 9.81 -8.48
C TYR A 78 -0.31 11.29 -8.83
N PRO A 79 0.38 11.59 -9.92
CA PRO A 79 0.79 12.96 -10.25
C PRO A 79 -0.34 13.80 -10.89
N GLY A 80 -1.61 13.33 -10.88
CA GLY A 80 -2.72 13.99 -11.55
C GLY A 80 -2.83 13.60 -13.03
N ASP A 81 -3.32 14.52 -13.86
CA ASP A 81 -3.60 14.25 -15.28
C ASP A 81 -2.36 14.41 -16.20
N TRP A 82 -1.16 14.09 -15.69
CA TRP A 82 0.08 14.13 -16.49
C TRP A 82 0.00 13.31 -17.79
N GLU A 83 -0.91 12.33 -17.88
CA GLU A 83 -1.20 11.62 -19.14
C GLU A 83 -1.74 12.55 -20.25
N ALA A 84 -2.39 13.63 -19.87
CA ALA A 84 -2.83 14.67 -20.81
C ALA A 84 -1.64 15.50 -21.32
N GLU A 85 -0.63 15.73 -20.48
CA GLU A 85 0.56 16.51 -20.83
C GLU A 85 1.59 15.67 -21.62
N VAL A 86 1.90 14.46 -21.16
CA VAL A 86 2.86 13.56 -21.85
C VAL A 86 2.24 12.87 -23.05
N GLY A 87 0.94 12.58 -23.03
CA GLY A 87 0.22 11.98 -24.13
C GLY A 87 0.09 12.88 -25.35
N ALA A 88 0.07 14.20 -25.16
CA ALA A 88 0.04 15.17 -26.26
C ALA A 88 1.40 15.23 -27.02
N GLU A 89 2.51 15.07 -26.32
CA GLU A 89 3.84 15.10 -26.97
C GLU A 89 4.27 13.72 -27.50
N ALA A 90 3.96 12.63 -26.79
CA ALA A 90 4.33 11.26 -27.23
C ALA A 90 3.36 10.67 -28.26
N GLY A 91 2.10 11.11 -28.26
CA GLY A 91 1.06 10.62 -29.20
C GLY A 91 1.15 11.23 -30.59
N ALA A 92 1.82 12.36 -30.77
CA ALA A 92 1.93 13.03 -32.06
C ALA A 92 2.94 12.39 -33.03
N ALA A 93 3.83 11.52 -32.55
CA ALA A 93 4.95 11.07 -33.35
C ALA A 93 4.69 9.80 -34.20
N HIS A 94 3.70 8.94 -33.88
CA HIS A 94 3.52 7.67 -34.61
C HIS A 94 2.08 7.08 -34.57
N CYS A 95 1.09 7.84 -34.94
CA CYS A 95 -0.22 7.26 -35.27
C CYS A 95 -0.60 7.63 -36.69
N GLY A 96 -0.47 6.66 -37.61
CA GLY A 96 -1.01 6.78 -38.94
C GLY A 96 -2.53 6.98 -38.90
N GLN A 97 -3.03 7.85 -39.80
CA GLN A 97 -4.44 8.19 -39.92
C GLN A 97 -5.21 6.95 -40.42
N ASP A 98 -5.85 6.23 -39.53
CA ASP A 98 -6.87 5.22 -39.87
C ASP A 98 -8.24 5.71 -39.41
N GLU A 99 -9.09 6.03 -40.40
CA GLU A 99 -10.39 6.68 -40.28
C GLU A 99 -11.55 5.75 -39.83
N ASN A 100 -11.33 4.69 -39.05
CA ASN A 100 -12.42 3.83 -38.58
C ASN A 100 -12.59 3.87 -37.08
N ALA A 101 -13.60 4.61 -36.62
CA ALA A 101 -13.91 4.86 -35.22
C ALA A 101 -14.20 3.59 -34.35
N GLU A 102 -14.52 2.45 -34.95
CA GLU A 102 -14.72 1.19 -34.21
C GLU A 102 -13.42 0.51 -33.80
N ASN A 103 -12.32 0.72 -34.51
CA ASN A 103 -11.00 0.22 -34.19
C ASN A 103 -10.19 1.16 -33.28
N ALA A 104 -10.63 2.40 -33.10
CA ALA A 104 -9.91 3.40 -32.29
C ALA A 104 -9.78 3.05 -30.80
N ARG A 105 -10.55 2.09 -30.29
CA ARG A 105 -10.39 1.57 -28.90
C ARG A 105 -9.22 0.62 -28.74
N PHE A 106 -8.73 -0.01 -29.82
CA PHE A 106 -7.61 -0.97 -29.78
C PHE A 106 -6.28 -0.41 -30.30
N HIS A 107 -6.29 0.71 -31.03
CA HIS A 107 -5.09 1.34 -31.59
C HIS A 107 -4.50 2.45 -30.70
N ARG A 108 -4.61 2.33 -29.38
CA ARG A 108 -3.73 3.11 -28.51
C ARG A 108 -2.36 2.45 -28.52
N CYS A 109 -1.46 3.07 -29.32
CA CYS A 109 -0.03 2.83 -29.42
C CYS A 109 0.50 1.59 -28.67
N ASN A 110 1.25 0.73 -29.36
CA ASN A 110 2.06 -0.36 -28.80
C ASN A 110 3.13 0.15 -27.79
N ALA A 111 2.90 1.27 -27.13
CA ALA A 111 3.77 1.79 -26.08
C ALA A 111 3.60 0.92 -24.83
N LEU A 112 4.69 0.41 -24.32
CA LEU A 112 4.74 -0.31 -23.06
C LEU A 112 4.16 0.57 -21.96
N ARG A 113 3.09 0.10 -21.30
CA ARG A 113 2.51 0.79 -20.17
C ARG A 113 3.09 0.24 -18.88
N LEU A 114 3.86 1.06 -18.20
CA LEU A 114 4.37 0.74 -16.87
C LEU A 114 3.35 1.13 -15.80
N SER A 115 3.34 0.38 -14.69
CA SER A 115 2.54 0.73 -13.52
C SER A 115 2.99 2.08 -12.94
N ARG A 116 2.04 2.92 -12.56
CA ARG A 116 2.34 4.30 -12.11
C ARG A 116 3.31 4.38 -10.95
N TYR A 117 3.27 3.43 -10.03
CA TYR A 117 4.16 3.37 -8.89
C TYR A 117 5.64 3.18 -9.26
N ALA A 118 5.93 2.72 -10.48
CA ALA A 118 7.29 2.43 -10.94
C ALA A 118 7.98 3.64 -11.60
N TYR A 119 7.30 4.79 -11.70
CA TYR A 119 7.89 6.00 -12.25
C TYR A 119 8.67 6.76 -11.19
N GLY A 120 9.79 7.36 -11.60
CA GLY A 120 10.61 8.21 -10.76
C GLY A 120 11.65 7.44 -9.95
N THR A 121 12.06 8.04 -8.84
CA THR A 121 13.02 7.45 -7.91
C THR A 121 12.38 6.30 -7.13
N ASP A 122 13.15 5.28 -6.77
CA ASP A 122 12.70 4.15 -5.98
C ASP A 122 11.99 4.62 -4.70
N TYR A 123 10.71 4.29 -4.58
CA TYR A 123 9.88 4.73 -3.46
C TYR A 123 10.35 4.17 -2.11
N HIS A 124 11.01 3.03 -2.08
CA HIS A 124 11.58 2.48 -0.86
C HIS A 124 12.60 3.45 -0.25
N GLU A 125 13.43 4.05 -1.09
CA GLU A 125 14.42 5.04 -0.63
C GLU A 125 13.74 6.36 -0.26
N VAL A 126 12.84 6.86 -1.11
CA VAL A 126 12.15 8.14 -0.91
C VAL A 126 11.32 8.12 0.37
N VAL A 127 10.41 7.15 0.52
CA VAL A 127 9.52 7.07 1.70
C VAL A 127 10.32 6.83 2.97
N LYS A 128 11.37 5.99 2.92
CA LYS A 128 12.24 5.75 4.07
C LYS A 128 13.02 6.99 4.49
N GLN A 129 13.48 7.79 3.52
CA GLN A 129 14.14 9.07 3.80
C GLN A 129 13.16 10.07 4.45
N MET A 130 11.93 10.18 3.93
CA MET A 130 10.89 11.02 4.51
C MET A 130 10.55 10.60 5.95
N LEU A 131 10.44 9.29 6.22
CA LEU A 131 10.22 8.76 7.58
C LEU A 131 11.37 9.12 8.54
N ARG A 132 12.61 9.04 8.07
CA ARG A 132 13.78 9.47 8.85
C ARG A 132 13.78 10.97 9.11
N GLY A 133 13.42 11.79 8.12
CA GLY A 133 13.23 13.23 8.27
C GLY A 133 12.18 13.54 9.34
N MET A 134 11.06 12.81 9.31
CA MET A 134 10.01 12.90 10.31
C MET A 134 10.53 12.57 11.72
N MET A 135 11.32 11.49 11.88
CA MET A 135 11.96 11.15 13.15
C MET A 135 12.89 12.28 13.64
N GLN A 136 13.71 12.84 12.75
CA GLN A 136 14.61 13.95 13.11
C GLN A 136 13.84 15.20 13.61
N ARG A 137 12.73 15.56 12.93
CA ARG A 137 11.86 16.68 13.37
C ARG A 137 11.26 16.46 14.76
N LEU A 138 11.00 15.19 15.10
CA LEU A 138 10.48 14.80 16.40
C LEU A 138 11.57 14.63 17.47
N GLY A 139 12.84 14.84 17.13
CA GLY A 139 13.97 14.63 18.02
C GLY A 139 14.23 13.15 18.37
N LEU A 140 13.79 12.23 17.47
CA LEU A 140 13.91 10.79 17.64
C LEU A 140 15.13 10.25 16.88
N THR A 141 15.75 9.20 17.41
CA THR A 141 16.90 8.51 16.81
C THR A 141 16.49 7.12 16.35
N GLU A 142 16.68 6.80 15.06
CA GLU A 142 16.42 5.45 14.53
C GLU A 142 17.33 4.42 15.22
N GLY A 143 16.76 3.29 15.60
CA GLY A 143 17.43 2.22 16.34
C GLY A 143 17.39 2.38 17.87
N LYS A 144 17.16 3.58 18.38
CA LYS A 144 17.01 3.86 19.82
C LYS A 144 15.54 4.10 20.19
N ASP A 145 14.90 5.04 19.51
CA ASP A 145 13.55 5.49 19.82
C ASP A 145 12.49 4.81 18.94
N GLY A 146 12.92 4.02 17.96
CA GLY A 146 12.07 3.29 17.04
C GLY A 146 12.76 3.00 15.72
N ARG A 147 12.01 2.51 14.74
CA ARG A 147 12.49 2.17 13.39
C ARG A 147 11.48 2.53 12.33
N ALA A 148 12.00 2.88 11.13
CA ALA A 148 11.22 3.13 9.93
C ALA A 148 11.12 1.85 9.08
N PHE A 149 9.93 1.58 8.57
CA PHE A 149 9.61 0.43 7.73
C PHE A 149 8.89 0.90 6.47
N VAL A 150 9.21 0.26 5.34
CA VAL A 150 8.56 0.47 4.04
C VAL A 150 8.59 -0.87 3.30
N ASP A 151 7.44 -1.39 2.91
CA ASP A 151 7.20 -2.55 2.04
C ASP A 151 7.98 -3.84 2.41
N THR A 152 9.31 -3.81 2.37
CA THR A 152 10.16 -5.00 2.53
C THR A 152 10.22 -5.57 3.94
N ALA A 153 9.64 -4.88 4.93
CA ALA A 153 9.63 -5.34 6.31
C ALA A 153 8.45 -6.27 6.62
N PRO A 154 8.57 -7.19 7.57
CA PRO A 154 7.47 -8.05 7.99
C PRO A 154 6.48 -7.30 8.92
N ILE A 155 5.87 -6.24 8.39
CA ILE A 155 4.79 -5.47 9.03
C ILE A 155 3.55 -5.49 8.13
N ASP A 156 2.36 -5.51 8.72
CA ASP A 156 1.10 -5.49 7.97
C ASP A 156 0.67 -4.04 7.73
N GLU A 157 1.29 -3.37 6.74
CA GLU A 157 1.12 -1.94 6.47
C GLU A 157 -0.35 -1.54 6.32
N LYS A 158 -1.12 -2.28 5.50
CA LYS A 158 -2.54 -1.96 5.26
C LYS A 158 -3.40 -2.11 6.51
N TYR A 159 -3.08 -3.09 7.37
CA TYR A 159 -3.74 -3.24 8.65
C TYR A 159 -3.42 -2.05 9.56
N TRP A 160 -2.14 -1.69 9.67
CA TRP A 160 -1.74 -0.58 10.53
C TRP A 160 -2.25 0.76 10.02
N ALA A 161 -2.24 1.00 8.71
CA ALA A 161 -2.85 2.18 8.11
C ALA A 161 -4.36 2.29 8.44
N GLU A 162 -5.08 1.17 8.45
CA GLU A 162 -6.48 1.11 8.87
C GLU A 162 -6.63 1.39 10.39
N GLN A 163 -5.78 0.80 11.23
CA GLN A 163 -5.81 1.05 12.68
C GLN A 163 -5.45 2.51 13.03
N CYS A 164 -4.57 3.12 12.26
CA CYS A 164 -4.18 4.53 12.36
C CYS A 164 -5.21 5.49 11.74
N GLY A 165 -6.34 5.01 11.24
CA GLY A 165 -7.43 5.86 10.76
C GLY A 165 -7.23 6.45 9.36
N LEU A 166 -6.22 6.04 8.57
CA LEU A 166 -5.98 6.58 7.24
C LEU A 166 -7.13 6.23 6.27
N GLY A 167 -7.75 5.07 6.45
CA GLY A 167 -8.79 4.58 5.58
C GLY A 167 -9.26 3.19 5.98
N TRP A 168 -9.68 2.39 5.01
CA TRP A 168 -10.07 1.01 5.23
C TRP A 168 -9.49 0.09 4.16
N ARG A 169 -9.28 -1.17 4.49
CA ARG A 169 -8.95 -2.18 3.51
C ARG A 169 -10.21 -2.51 2.68
N GLY A 170 -10.19 -2.10 1.42
CA GLY A 170 -11.29 -2.29 0.49
C GLY A 170 -11.42 -3.75 0.03
N ARG A 171 -12.53 -4.06 -0.64
CA ARG A 171 -12.74 -5.37 -1.31
C ARG A 171 -11.70 -5.66 -2.39
N ASN A 172 -11.02 -4.62 -2.89
CA ASN A 172 -9.90 -4.72 -3.82
C ASN A 172 -8.55 -5.07 -3.15
N SER A 173 -8.55 -5.39 -1.86
CA SER A 173 -7.34 -5.69 -1.08
C SER A 173 -6.36 -4.51 -0.94
N GLN A 174 -6.76 -3.30 -1.34
CA GLN A 174 -5.96 -2.08 -1.17
C GLN A 174 -6.50 -1.24 -0.01
N LEU A 175 -5.63 -0.36 0.54
CA LEU A 175 -6.11 0.70 1.41
C LEU A 175 -6.88 1.72 0.57
N VAL A 176 -8.11 2.04 0.97
CA VAL A 176 -8.93 3.09 0.36
C VAL A 176 -9.03 4.25 1.34
N MET A 177 -8.52 5.41 0.96
CA MET A 177 -8.55 6.62 1.77
C MET A 177 -9.72 7.51 1.35
N PRO A 178 -10.54 8.01 2.30
CA PRO A 178 -11.72 8.82 1.97
C PRO A 178 -11.36 10.06 1.13
N GLY A 179 -12.02 10.21 -0.02
CA GLY A 179 -11.80 11.35 -0.92
C GLY A 179 -10.48 11.34 -1.68
N MET A 180 -9.60 10.37 -1.43
CA MET A 180 -8.22 10.37 -1.93
C MET A 180 -7.87 9.09 -2.72
N GLY A 181 -8.69 8.04 -2.66
CA GLY A 181 -8.48 6.80 -3.43
C GLY A 181 -7.42 5.86 -2.83
N SER A 182 -6.64 5.18 -3.70
CA SER A 182 -5.70 4.11 -3.30
C SER A 182 -4.29 4.23 -3.90
N TYR A 183 -3.94 5.37 -4.49
CA TYR A 183 -2.64 5.61 -5.14
C TYR A 183 -1.60 6.13 -4.13
N TYR A 184 -1.27 5.31 -3.14
CA TYR A 184 -0.36 5.68 -2.05
C TYR A 184 0.64 4.58 -1.77
N PHE A 185 1.89 4.97 -1.55
CA PHE A 185 2.85 4.17 -0.80
C PHE A 185 2.58 4.34 0.69
N LEU A 186 2.66 3.26 1.41
CA LEU A 186 2.55 3.26 2.87
C LEU A 186 3.94 3.20 3.49
N GLY A 187 4.04 3.67 4.71
CA GLY A 187 5.24 3.54 5.52
C GLY A 187 4.91 3.66 6.99
N GLU A 188 5.70 3.01 7.83
CA GLU A 188 5.45 2.96 9.27
C GLU A 188 6.67 3.40 10.07
N LEU A 189 6.41 4.13 11.17
CA LEU A 189 7.33 4.25 12.30
C LEU A 189 6.79 3.40 13.44
N VAL A 190 7.59 2.47 13.92
CA VAL A 190 7.31 1.74 15.15
C VAL A 190 8.18 2.35 16.25
N LEU A 191 7.53 3.00 17.23
CA LEU A 191 8.19 3.83 18.24
C LEU A 191 8.06 3.23 19.64
N THR A 192 9.09 3.41 20.45
CA THR A 192 9.12 2.96 21.87
C THR A 192 8.41 3.93 22.81
N GLN A 193 8.02 5.10 22.32
CA GLN A 193 7.40 6.15 23.13
C GLN A 193 5.88 6.14 22.97
N PRO A 194 5.11 6.37 24.05
CA PRO A 194 3.67 6.55 23.96
C PRO A 194 3.33 7.95 23.43
N VAL A 195 2.12 8.08 22.89
CA VAL A 195 1.54 9.33 22.41
C VAL A 195 0.38 9.75 23.32
N ASP A 196 0.13 11.05 23.43
CA ASP A 196 -0.93 11.62 24.25
C ASP A 196 -2.35 11.24 23.79
N ALA A 197 -2.52 11.01 22.48
CA ALA A 197 -3.76 10.52 21.87
C ALA A 197 -3.47 9.60 20.68
N TYR A 198 -4.43 8.76 20.34
CA TYR A 198 -4.38 7.84 19.20
C TYR A 198 -5.59 8.07 18.31
N ASP A 199 -5.41 7.84 17.02
CA ASP A 199 -6.51 7.93 16.06
C ASP A 199 -7.43 6.72 16.17
N GLU A 200 -8.67 6.87 15.71
CA GLU A 200 -9.63 5.80 15.65
C GLU A 200 -9.50 5.02 14.35
N LYS A 201 -9.73 3.73 14.41
CA LYS A 201 -9.71 2.84 13.25
C LYS A 201 -10.64 3.34 12.14
N GLY A 202 -10.16 3.28 10.89
CA GLY A 202 -10.93 3.61 9.70
C GLY A 202 -12.16 2.70 9.53
N GLN A 203 -13.29 3.30 9.17
CA GLN A 203 -14.54 2.57 8.93
C GLN A 203 -14.62 2.09 7.49
N ASN A 204 -14.99 0.81 7.29
CA ASN A 204 -15.19 0.26 5.95
C ASN A 204 -16.43 0.89 5.28
N ARG A 205 -16.24 1.50 4.12
CA ARG A 205 -17.29 2.17 3.34
C ARG A 205 -17.61 1.46 2.02
N CYS A 206 -17.14 0.23 1.81
CA CYS A 206 -17.46 -0.52 0.60
C CYS A 206 -18.96 -0.82 0.47
N GLY A 207 -19.68 -1.03 1.58
CA GLY A 207 -21.11 -1.30 1.57
C GLY A 207 -21.49 -2.43 0.59
N THR A 208 -22.41 -2.14 -0.33
CA THR A 208 -22.84 -3.07 -1.38
C THR A 208 -22.03 -2.95 -2.68
N CYS A 209 -21.06 -2.03 -2.77
CA CYS A 209 -20.24 -1.81 -3.97
C CYS A 209 -19.44 -3.06 -4.35
N ARG A 210 -19.47 -3.43 -5.64
CA ARG A 210 -18.74 -4.57 -6.20
C ARG A 210 -17.84 -4.21 -7.38
N SER A 211 -17.73 -2.94 -7.75
CA SER A 211 -17.05 -2.48 -8.96
C SER A 211 -15.66 -3.09 -9.15
N CYS A 212 -14.85 -3.19 -8.08
CA CYS A 212 -13.52 -3.78 -8.14
C CYS A 212 -13.56 -5.31 -8.38
N LEU A 213 -14.57 -6.01 -7.85
CA LEU A 213 -14.73 -7.46 -8.03
C LEU A 213 -15.14 -7.76 -9.47
N ASP A 214 -16.09 -6.99 -10.00
CA ASP A 214 -16.64 -7.16 -11.34
C ASP A 214 -15.63 -6.75 -12.43
N ALA A 215 -14.74 -5.79 -12.11
CA ALA A 215 -13.66 -5.34 -13.00
C ALA A 215 -12.41 -6.23 -12.95
N CYS A 216 -12.29 -7.17 -12.01
CA CYS A 216 -11.10 -8.02 -11.90
C CYS A 216 -11.11 -9.10 -12.99
N PRO A 217 -10.23 -9.04 -14.02
CA PRO A 217 -10.34 -9.91 -15.19
C PRO A 217 -10.13 -11.39 -14.85
N MET A 218 -9.30 -11.69 -13.86
CA MET A 218 -8.99 -13.06 -13.42
C MET A 218 -9.77 -13.49 -12.17
N HIS A 219 -10.71 -12.66 -11.71
CA HIS A 219 -11.47 -12.90 -10.47
C HIS A 219 -10.60 -13.28 -9.26
N ALA A 220 -9.44 -12.63 -9.13
CA ALA A 220 -8.51 -12.86 -8.04
C ALA A 220 -9.01 -12.33 -6.68
N LEU A 221 -9.88 -11.31 -6.70
CA LEU A 221 -10.43 -10.68 -5.50
C LEU A 221 -11.54 -11.52 -4.90
N ARG A 222 -11.44 -11.85 -3.60
CA ARG A 222 -12.38 -12.75 -2.91
C ARG A 222 -13.62 -12.04 -2.34
N GLY A 223 -13.61 -10.69 -2.32
CA GLY A 223 -14.74 -9.87 -1.86
C GLY A 223 -14.73 -9.52 -0.38
N ASP A 224 -13.90 -10.18 0.40
CA ASP A 224 -13.70 -9.97 1.84
C ASP A 224 -12.50 -9.03 2.16
N GLY A 225 -11.89 -8.44 1.15
CA GLY A 225 -10.66 -7.64 1.27
C GLY A 225 -9.38 -8.46 1.10
N THR A 226 -9.51 -9.73 0.71
CA THR A 226 -8.38 -10.60 0.39
C THR A 226 -8.34 -10.94 -1.10
N LEU A 227 -7.22 -11.49 -1.56
CA LEU A 227 -7.05 -11.95 -2.93
C LEU A 227 -6.33 -13.31 -2.98
N ASP A 228 -6.58 -14.05 -4.04
CA ASP A 228 -5.78 -15.21 -4.41
C ASP A 228 -4.72 -14.77 -5.43
N ALA A 229 -3.47 -14.69 -5.00
CA ALA A 229 -2.37 -14.23 -5.85
C ALA A 229 -2.18 -15.10 -7.10
N ARG A 230 -2.45 -16.39 -7.02
CA ARG A 230 -2.32 -17.33 -8.16
C ARG A 230 -3.18 -16.94 -9.36
N ARG A 231 -4.21 -16.11 -9.14
CA ARG A 231 -5.12 -15.56 -10.16
C ARG A 231 -4.89 -14.07 -10.43
N CYS A 232 -3.95 -13.42 -9.74
CA CYS A 232 -3.73 -11.99 -9.86
C CYS A 232 -2.75 -11.69 -11.01
N LEU A 233 -3.16 -10.86 -11.99
CA LEU A 233 -2.28 -10.46 -13.10
C LEU A 233 -0.98 -9.81 -12.61
N SER A 234 -1.03 -9.00 -11.55
CA SER A 234 0.19 -8.41 -10.99
C SER A 234 1.15 -9.48 -10.46
N TYR A 235 0.63 -10.49 -9.77
CA TYR A 235 1.44 -11.62 -9.34
C TYR A 235 2.01 -12.40 -10.53
N LEU A 236 1.17 -12.75 -11.50
CA LEU A 236 1.55 -13.55 -12.66
C LEU A 236 2.61 -12.86 -13.53
N THR A 237 2.61 -11.53 -13.58
CA THR A 237 3.54 -10.75 -14.42
C THR A 237 4.80 -10.27 -13.68
N ILE A 238 4.79 -10.22 -12.34
CA ILE A 238 5.88 -9.64 -11.54
C ILE A 238 6.57 -10.72 -10.69
N GLU A 239 5.80 -11.54 -9.98
CA GLU A 239 6.32 -12.43 -8.95
C GLU A 239 6.48 -13.88 -9.42
N GLN A 240 5.58 -14.36 -10.27
CA GLN A 240 5.60 -15.75 -10.73
C GLN A 240 6.86 -16.06 -11.53
N ARG A 241 7.49 -17.19 -11.20
CA ARG A 241 8.62 -17.73 -11.96
C ARG A 241 8.10 -18.76 -12.95
N GLY A 242 8.37 -18.57 -14.25
CA GLY A 242 7.95 -19.49 -15.31
C GLY A 242 6.94 -18.89 -16.28
N ASN A 243 6.20 -19.75 -16.98
CA ASN A 243 5.24 -19.31 -17.99
C ASN A 243 3.98 -18.74 -17.36
N ILE A 244 3.48 -17.65 -17.92
CA ILE A 244 2.17 -17.12 -17.60
C ILE A 244 1.11 -18.06 -18.18
N PRO A 245 0.06 -18.46 -17.43
CA PRO A 245 -1.04 -19.25 -17.94
C PRO A 245 -1.71 -18.62 -19.16
N ALA A 246 -2.14 -19.43 -20.13
CA ALA A 246 -2.71 -18.94 -21.38
C ALA A 246 -4.04 -18.17 -21.18
N GLU A 247 -4.73 -18.43 -20.08
CA GLU A 247 -5.96 -17.74 -19.66
C GLU A 247 -5.75 -16.38 -18.98
N ALA A 248 -4.50 -16.02 -18.67
CA ALA A 248 -4.12 -14.74 -18.09
C ALA A 248 -3.74 -13.73 -19.20
#